data_e353bb6a0ba8d32f31430b975a8a6c34
#
_entry.id   e353bb6a0ba8d32f31430b975a8a6c34
#
_cell.length_a   1.000
_cell.length_b   1.000
_cell.length_c   1.000
_cell.angle_alpha   90.00
_cell.angle_beta   90.00
_cell.angle_gamma   90.00
#
_symmetry.space_group_name_H-M   'P 1'
#
loop_
_entity.id
_entity.type
_entity.pdbx_description
1 polymer ?
#
loop_
_entity_poly.entity_id
_entity_poly.type
_entity_poly.pdbx_seq_one_letter_code
_entity_poly.pdbx_strand_id
1 'polypeptide(L)'
;MATAIPEREAVDPDTFARDIAESYQPVVLRGQVADWPAVAAGKGGAHAIVDYISQFDCGNRAEVMIGAPEAKGRFFYTDDMRGFNFHREKVPLRTLL
;
A
#
# COMPACT_ATOMS: atom_id res chain seq x y z
N MET A 1 -1.28 7.61 -26.88
CA MET A 1 -0.19 8.26 -26.13
C MET A 1 -0.60 8.36 -24.65
N ALA A 2 0.25 7.90 -23.77
CA ALA A 2 -0.03 7.98 -22.36
C ALA A 2 0.14 9.42 -21.84
N THR A 3 -0.79 9.90 -21.05
CA THR A 3 -0.70 11.20 -20.39
C THR A 3 -0.13 11.00 -18.99
N ALA A 4 0.87 11.80 -18.62
CA ALA A 4 1.44 11.73 -17.29
C ALA A 4 0.40 12.15 -16.25
N ILE A 5 0.38 11.43 -15.12
CA ILE A 5 -0.46 11.80 -13.98
C ILE A 5 0.15 13.04 -13.32
N PRO A 6 -0.62 14.12 -13.12
CA PRO A 6 -0.06 15.31 -12.49
C PRO A 6 0.33 15.06 -11.03
N GLU A 7 1.34 15.79 -10.58
CA GLU A 7 1.84 15.71 -9.21
C GLU A 7 1.66 17.07 -8.53
N ARG A 8 1.34 17.05 -7.24
CA ARG A 8 1.20 18.25 -6.43
C ARG A 8 1.86 18.05 -5.07
N GLU A 9 2.29 19.15 -4.46
CA GLU A 9 2.91 19.15 -3.14
C GLU A 9 2.15 20.09 -2.22
N ALA A 10 2.27 19.89 -0.91
CA ALA A 10 1.73 20.76 0.13
C ALA A 10 0.23 21.05 -0.06
N VAL A 11 -0.55 20.01 -0.36
CA VAL A 11 -1.99 20.14 -0.56
C VAL A 11 -2.69 20.12 0.80
N ASP A 12 -3.36 21.22 1.15
CA ASP A 12 -4.17 21.31 2.36
C ASP A 12 -5.60 20.75 2.11
N PRO A 13 -6.40 20.53 3.19
CA PRO A 13 -7.75 19.98 3.03
C PRO A 13 -8.66 20.82 2.14
N ASP A 14 -8.59 22.13 2.23
CA ASP A 14 -9.44 23.00 1.42
C ASP A 14 -9.06 22.94 -0.07
N THR A 15 -7.77 22.94 -0.37
CA THR A 15 -7.28 22.77 -1.74
C THR A 15 -7.68 21.41 -2.29
N PHE A 16 -7.56 20.35 -1.48
CA PHE A 16 -7.97 19.02 -1.87
C PHE A 16 -9.45 18.99 -2.24
N ALA A 17 -10.31 19.52 -1.37
CA ALA A 17 -11.75 19.51 -1.60
C ALA A 17 -12.14 20.31 -2.84
N ARG A 18 -11.53 21.48 -3.03
CA ARG A 18 -11.88 22.40 -4.13
C ARG A 18 -11.33 21.96 -5.47
N ASP A 19 -10.05 21.55 -5.52
CA ASP A 19 -9.33 21.39 -6.79
C ASP A 19 -9.16 19.92 -7.20
N ILE A 20 -9.26 18.98 -6.27
CA ILE A 20 -8.92 17.58 -6.52
C ILE A 20 -10.12 16.65 -6.39
N ALA A 21 -10.82 16.70 -5.25
CA ALA A 21 -11.87 15.73 -4.94
C ALA A 21 -12.98 15.66 -5.99
N GLU A 22 -13.36 16.78 -6.58
CA GLU A 22 -14.42 16.87 -7.57
C GLU A 22 -13.93 16.89 -9.02
N SER A 23 -12.62 16.80 -9.22
CA SER A 23 -12.05 16.79 -10.58
C SER A 23 -12.23 15.47 -11.30
N TYR A 24 -12.41 14.38 -10.54
CA TYR A 24 -12.47 13.00 -11.07
C TYR A 24 -11.24 12.64 -11.90
N GLN A 25 -10.10 13.27 -11.60
CA GLN A 25 -8.83 13.02 -12.27
C GLN A 25 -7.83 12.45 -11.27
N PRO A 26 -6.97 11.51 -11.68
CA PRO A 26 -5.92 11.02 -10.79
C PRO A 26 -4.87 12.10 -10.55
N VAL A 27 -4.30 12.09 -9.37
CA VAL A 27 -3.22 13.00 -9.00
C VAL A 27 -2.31 12.31 -7.98
N VAL A 28 -1.02 12.58 -8.05
CA VAL A 28 -0.05 12.11 -7.06
C VAL A 28 0.21 13.25 -6.08
N LEU A 29 0.02 12.99 -4.79
CA LEU A 29 0.30 13.95 -3.73
C LEU A 29 1.65 13.60 -3.10
N ARG A 30 2.68 14.36 -3.48
CA ARG A 30 4.04 14.13 -3.01
C ARG A 30 4.23 14.66 -1.60
N GLY A 31 4.87 13.86 -0.74
CA GLY A 31 5.23 14.28 0.61
C GLY A 31 4.07 14.51 1.56
N GLN A 32 2.86 14.11 1.19
CA GLN A 32 1.64 14.44 1.93
C GLN A 32 1.63 13.83 3.34
N VAL A 33 2.28 12.68 3.53
CA VAL A 33 2.32 11.97 4.80
C VAL A 33 3.74 11.87 5.35
N ALA A 34 4.62 12.77 4.95
CA ALA A 34 6.04 12.73 5.32
C ALA A 34 6.27 12.82 6.83
N ASP A 35 5.34 13.41 7.58
CA ASP A 35 5.40 13.55 9.02
C ASP A 35 4.80 12.37 9.80
N TRP A 36 4.29 11.35 9.12
CA TRP A 36 3.77 10.18 9.79
C TRP A 36 4.91 9.39 10.47
N PRO A 37 4.70 8.92 11.71
CA PRO A 37 5.71 8.08 12.37
C PRO A 37 6.08 6.83 11.56
N ALA A 38 5.13 6.25 10.83
CA ALA A 38 5.40 5.11 9.97
C ALA A 38 6.40 5.45 8.86
N VAL A 39 6.34 6.65 8.30
CA VAL A 39 7.28 7.09 7.27
C VAL A 39 8.68 7.26 7.85
N ALA A 40 8.80 7.85 9.04
CA ALA A 40 10.08 7.96 9.72
C ALA A 40 10.69 6.58 10.01
N ALA A 41 9.87 5.62 10.47
CA ALA A 41 10.32 4.25 10.70
C ALA A 41 10.79 3.59 9.39
N GLY A 42 10.04 3.77 8.30
CA GLY A 42 10.39 3.21 7.00
C GLY A 42 11.73 3.73 6.47
N LYS A 43 12.03 5.00 6.73
CA LYS A 43 13.32 5.59 6.36
C LYS A 43 14.50 5.00 7.14
N GLY A 44 14.25 4.45 8.32
CA GLY A 44 15.25 3.78 9.13
C GLY A 44 15.60 2.37 8.66
N GLY A 45 14.89 1.84 7.67
CA GLY A 45 15.15 0.52 7.09
C GLY A 45 14.09 -0.52 7.44
N ALA A 46 14.30 -1.73 6.91
CA ALA A 46 13.32 -2.82 7.04
C ALA A 46 13.06 -3.20 8.50
N HIS A 47 14.07 -3.30 9.32
CA HIS A 47 13.91 -3.64 10.73
C HIS A 47 13.11 -2.58 11.48
N ALA A 48 13.38 -1.31 11.20
CA ALA A 48 12.72 -0.21 11.90
C ALA A 48 11.22 -0.18 11.59
N ILE A 49 10.81 -0.41 10.34
CA ILE A 49 9.39 -0.43 10.00
C ILE A 49 8.69 -1.67 10.56
N VAL A 50 9.37 -2.82 10.58
CA VAL A 50 8.82 -4.04 11.19
C VAL A 50 8.61 -3.83 12.69
N ASP A 51 9.57 -3.26 13.40
CA ASP A 51 9.45 -2.96 14.82
C ASP A 51 8.30 -1.98 15.08
N TYR A 52 8.19 -0.96 14.24
CA TYR A 52 7.10 0.02 14.36
C TYR A 52 5.72 -0.63 14.20
N ILE A 53 5.55 -1.44 13.17
CA ILE A 53 4.25 -2.09 12.91
C ILE A 53 3.94 -3.13 13.98
N SER A 54 4.95 -3.87 14.46
CA SER A 54 4.77 -4.94 15.42
C SER A 54 4.17 -4.47 16.74
N GLN A 55 4.41 -3.23 17.14
CA GLN A 55 3.83 -2.70 18.39
C GLN A 55 2.30 -2.60 18.35
N PHE A 56 1.71 -2.61 17.17
CA PHE A 56 0.25 -2.54 17.01
C PHE A 56 -0.39 -3.92 16.85
N ASP A 57 0.40 -5.00 16.94
CA ASP A 57 -0.10 -6.36 16.83
C ASP A 57 -0.97 -6.67 18.08
N CYS A 58 -2.23 -6.97 17.85
CA CYS A 58 -3.17 -7.34 18.90
C CYS A 58 -3.36 -8.85 19.05
N GLY A 59 -2.55 -9.64 18.34
CA GLY A 59 -2.62 -11.11 18.37
C GLY A 59 -3.64 -11.73 17.43
N ASN A 60 -4.44 -10.92 16.75
CA ASN A 60 -5.40 -11.42 15.77
C ASN A 60 -4.69 -11.83 14.49
N ARG A 61 -5.34 -12.76 13.77
CA ARG A 61 -4.84 -13.19 12.47
C ARG A 61 -5.34 -12.26 11.37
N ALA A 62 -4.47 -11.98 10.42
CA ALA A 62 -4.80 -11.20 9.24
C ALA A 62 -4.92 -12.12 8.02
N GLU A 63 -5.84 -11.80 7.14
CA GLU A 63 -5.92 -12.50 5.85
C GLU A 63 -4.84 -11.96 4.93
N VAL A 64 -4.07 -12.89 4.35
CA VAL A 64 -2.98 -12.55 3.44
C VAL A 64 -3.15 -13.26 2.11
N MET A 65 -2.64 -12.65 1.06
CA MET A 65 -2.58 -13.26 -0.27
C MET A 65 -1.14 -13.69 -0.52
N ILE A 66 -0.97 -14.94 -0.91
CA ILE A 66 0.35 -15.52 -1.15
C ILE A 66 0.43 -15.95 -2.61
N GLY A 67 1.34 -15.33 -3.35
CA GLY A 67 1.63 -15.67 -4.74
C GLY A 67 2.98 -16.34 -4.87
N ALA A 68 3.11 -17.20 -5.87
CA ALA A 68 4.39 -17.82 -6.19
C ALA A 68 5.39 -16.77 -6.67
N PRO A 69 6.71 -16.98 -6.45
CA PRO A 69 7.73 -16.04 -6.92
C PRO A 69 7.65 -15.73 -8.42
N GLU A 70 7.19 -16.70 -9.22
CA GLU A 70 7.03 -16.54 -10.67
C GLU A 70 6.01 -15.49 -11.05
N ALA A 71 5.04 -15.21 -10.17
CA ALA A 71 4.05 -14.15 -10.39
C ALA A 71 4.64 -12.75 -10.29
N LYS A 72 5.81 -12.61 -9.68
CA LYS A 72 6.54 -11.33 -9.54
C LYS A 72 5.67 -10.22 -8.92
N GLY A 73 4.84 -10.58 -7.95
CA GLY A 73 3.93 -9.64 -7.31
C GLY A 73 2.70 -9.28 -8.13
N ARG A 74 2.48 -9.91 -9.26
CA ARG A 74 1.32 -9.62 -10.13
C ARG A 74 0.21 -10.63 -9.85
N PHE A 75 -0.65 -10.30 -8.91
CA PHE A 75 -1.79 -11.15 -8.57
C PHE A 75 -2.91 -10.95 -9.58
N PHE A 76 -3.36 -12.06 -10.15
CA PHE A 76 -4.36 -12.02 -11.21
C PHE A 76 -5.05 -13.38 -11.31
N TYR A 77 -5.89 -13.55 -12.31
CA TYR A 77 -6.50 -14.83 -12.64
C TYR A 77 -5.47 -15.79 -13.23
N THR A 78 -5.75 -17.09 -13.13
CA THR A 78 -5.00 -18.09 -13.89
C THR A 78 -5.26 -17.94 -15.39
N ASP A 79 -4.45 -18.58 -16.21
CA ASP A 79 -4.55 -18.45 -17.68
C ASP A 79 -5.92 -18.87 -18.21
N ASP A 80 -6.56 -19.86 -17.57
CA ASP A 80 -7.89 -20.32 -17.95
C ASP A 80 -9.02 -19.49 -17.36
N MET A 81 -8.71 -18.44 -16.59
CA MET A 81 -9.67 -17.52 -15.95
C MET A 81 -10.61 -18.19 -14.95
N ARG A 82 -10.30 -19.43 -14.50
CA ARG A 82 -11.16 -20.19 -13.57
C ARG A 82 -10.76 -20.03 -12.11
N GLY A 83 -9.59 -19.47 -11.85
CA GLY A 83 -9.08 -19.28 -10.50
C GLY A 83 -8.08 -18.14 -10.46
N PHE A 84 -7.40 -18.02 -9.33
CA PHE A 84 -6.40 -16.99 -9.11
C PHE A 84 -5.00 -17.61 -9.06
N ASN A 85 -4.00 -16.83 -9.42
CA ASN A 85 -2.59 -17.24 -9.35
C ASN A 85 -2.01 -17.07 -7.95
N PHE A 86 -2.86 -16.90 -6.95
CA PHE A 86 -2.48 -16.77 -5.54
C PHE A 86 -3.49 -17.50 -4.67
N HIS A 87 -3.13 -17.75 -3.41
CA HIS A 87 -4.06 -18.29 -2.43
C HIS A 87 -4.11 -17.37 -1.20
N ARG A 88 -5.11 -17.57 -0.36
CA ARG A 88 -5.34 -16.78 0.84
C ARG A 88 -5.14 -17.64 2.08
N GLU A 89 -4.52 -17.06 3.08
CA GLU A 89 -4.37 -17.67 4.39
C GLU A 89 -4.61 -16.64 5.48
N LYS A 90 -4.92 -17.11 6.69
CA LYS A 90 -4.97 -16.26 7.87
C LYS A 90 -3.76 -16.57 8.73
N VAL A 91 -2.94 -15.56 8.97
CA VAL A 91 -1.69 -15.72 9.72
C VAL A 91 -1.57 -14.61 10.77
N PRO A 92 -0.83 -14.86 11.87
CA PRO A 92 -0.49 -13.77 12.78
C PRO A 92 0.34 -12.69 12.08
N LEU A 93 0.16 -11.45 12.49
CA LEU A 93 0.88 -10.33 11.87
C LEU A 93 2.38 -10.54 11.88
N ARG A 94 2.94 -11.06 12.98
CA ARG A 94 4.37 -11.33 13.09
C ARG A 94 4.91 -12.32 12.05
N THR A 95 4.06 -13.21 11.55
CA THR A 95 4.43 -14.15 10.49
C THR A 95 4.58 -13.44 9.15
N LEU A 96 3.76 -12.41 8.93
CA LEU A 96 3.77 -11.62 7.71
C LEU A 96 4.98 -10.68 7.65
N LEU A 97 5.41 -10.16 8.78
CA LEU A 97 6.53 -9.24 8.90
C LEU A 97 7.90 -10.00 9.02
#